data_f11e88c89658d7a14a3a940715a61458
#
_entry.id   f11e88c89658d7a14a3a940715a61458
#
_cell.length_a   1.000
_cell.length_b   1.000
_cell.length_c   1.000
_cell.angle_alpha   90.00
_cell.angle_beta   90.00
_cell.angle_gamma   90.00
#
_symmetry.space_group_name_H-M   'P 1'
#
loop_
_entity.id
_entity.type
_entity.pdbx_description
1 polymer ?
#
loop_
_entity_poly.entity_id
_entity_poly.type
_entity_poly.pdbx_seq_one_letter_code
_entity_poly.pdbx_strand_id
1 'polypeptide(L)'
;MNPLNQTSFPRPPARLEMPSDSQAIGSAAFAIPDERHEDIGTEEDMLKIGLLGFGTVGRSIAEQLAERDCGIELRHILRRPGKAGGPLMTEHFAEIINDPEVDVVVDVLAGIEPSRTYIREALLAGKAVVTANKAALAANYEELLGIAHAKGLPLLFEASCGGGIPWIENLKKAARIDRIESMHGILNGTGNFILDRMDRFGMDFDEALKEAQALGYAEADPTADIGGFDVANKAVISASVACGAPFKDDFPVLGIEKVTKSFLDDLKREGKTLRHMMLFKRTNNRAALGVAPVVLPLESLEAQVRSNFNCVTLEGDLVGRLSFYGQGAGGRPTADAVLQDLTSIRTRRVEPLPVAAPPVYDAGLLRGAGLTARGILPDRTLEELARAARETGEFMTFQLEP
;
A
#
# COMPACT_ATOMS: atom_id res chain seq x y z
N MET A 1 12.20 -58.27 -15.78
CA MET A 1 11.59 -57.81 -17.04
C MET A 1 10.18 -57.40 -16.75
N ASN A 2 9.93 -56.10 -16.71
CA ASN A 2 8.58 -55.57 -16.58
C ASN A 2 8.53 -54.25 -17.36
N PRO A 3 7.63 -54.05 -18.32
CA PRO A 3 7.66 -52.91 -19.23
C PRO A 3 7.00 -51.67 -18.60
N LEU A 4 7.65 -50.55 -18.81
CA LEU A 4 7.23 -49.21 -18.45
C LEU A 4 5.90 -48.86 -19.16
N ASN A 5 4.91 -48.48 -18.38
CA ASN A 5 3.65 -47.88 -18.84
C ASN A 5 3.90 -46.45 -19.34
N GLN A 6 3.79 -46.26 -20.65
CA GLN A 6 3.77 -44.92 -21.28
C GLN A 6 2.37 -44.34 -21.13
N THR A 7 2.23 -43.35 -20.30
CA THR A 7 1.05 -42.48 -20.28
C THR A 7 1.16 -41.48 -21.44
N SER A 8 0.31 -41.62 -22.43
CA SER A 8 0.19 -40.74 -23.59
C SER A 8 -0.45 -39.41 -23.19
N PHE A 9 0.24 -38.30 -23.46
CA PHE A 9 -0.33 -36.95 -23.38
C PHE A 9 -1.41 -36.79 -24.47
N PRO A 10 -2.51 -36.06 -24.17
CA PRO A 10 -3.51 -35.72 -25.18
C PRO A 10 -2.91 -34.77 -26.23
N ARG A 11 -3.21 -35.03 -27.50
CA ARG A 11 -2.79 -34.19 -28.62
C ARG A 11 -3.49 -32.83 -28.52
N PRO A 12 -2.81 -31.72 -28.87
CA PRO A 12 -3.45 -30.40 -28.97
C PRO A 12 -4.51 -30.39 -30.09
N PRO A 13 -5.58 -29.60 -29.97
CA PRO A 13 -6.61 -29.49 -30.99
C PRO A 13 -6.04 -28.96 -32.31
N ALA A 14 -6.63 -29.42 -33.43
CA ALA A 14 -6.24 -29.10 -34.79
C ALA A 14 -6.20 -27.59 -35.01
N ARG A 15 -5.13 -27.12 -35.69
CA ARG A 15 -5.03 -25.74 -36.17
C ARG A 15 -6.23 -25.44 -37.07
N LEU A 16 -6.98 -24.39 -36.72
CA LEU A 16 -7.89 -23.74 -37.64
C LEU A 16 -7.06 -23.15 -38.80
N GLU A 17 -7.29 -23.64 -40.01
CA GLU A 17 -6.71 -23.06 -41.22
C GLU A 17 -7.36 -21.68 -41.45
N MET A 18 -6.52 -20.63 -41.40
CA MET A 18 -6.90 -19.29 -41.81
C MET A 18 -6.93 -19.20 -43.34
N PRO A 19 -7.91 -18.53 -43.93
CA PRO A 19 -7.94 -18.34 -45.39
C PRO A 19 -6.75 -17.51 -45.85
N SER A 20 -6.08 -17.91 -46.90
CA SER A 20 -5.01 -17.22 -47.55
C SER A 20 -5.59 -16.11 -48.48
N ASP A 21 -5.86 -14.94 -47.94
CA ASP A 21 -5.98 -13.74 -48.77
C ASP A 21 -4.81 -12.79 -48.50
N SER A 22 -3.79 -12.95 -49.35
CA SER A 22 -2.69 -12.02 -49.46
C SER A 22 -3.15 -10.76 -50.21
N GLN A 23 -3.84 -9.85 -49.52
CA GLN A 23 -3.88 -8.46 -49.93
C GLN A 23 -2.91 -7.67 -49.06
N ALA A 24 -1.93 -7.07 -49.76
CA ALA A 24 -0.91 -6.23 -49.21
C ALA A 24 -1.52 -5.11 -48.36
N ILE A 25 -1.42 -5.24 -47.05
CA ILE A 25 -1.57 -4.09 -46.16
C ILE A 25 -0.27 -3.31 -46.28
N GLY A 26 -0.35 -2.19 -47.04
CA GLY A 26 0.73 -1.25 -47.14
C GLY A 26 1.28 -0.91 -45.76
N SER A 27 2.60 -0.87 -45.65
CA SER A 27 3.33 -0.39 -44.47
C SER A 27 3.02 1.09 -44.26
N ALA A 28 1.88 1.40 -43.66
CA ALA A 28 1.71 2.64 -42.95
C ALA A 28 2.60 2.50 -41.69
N ALA A 29 3.83 2.99 -41.83
CA ALA A 29 4.63 3.27 -40.65
C ALA A 29 3.76 4.16 -39.74
N PHE A 30 3.31 3.62 -38.63
CA PHE A 30 2.85 4.43 -37.52
C PHE A 30 4.07 5.23 -37.09
N ALA A 31 4.26 6.41 -37.69
CA ALA A 31 5.09 7.43 -37.13
C ALA A 31 4.38 7.80 -35.80
N ILE A 32 4.89 7.28 -34.70
CA ILE A 32 4.60 7.86 -33.40
C ILE A 32 5.16 9.27 -33.51
N PRO A 33 4.34 10.33 -33.44
CA PRO A 33 4.87 11.67 -33.37
C PRO A 33 5.84 11.70 -32.19
N ASP A 34 7.03 12.24 -32.42
CA ASP A 34 8.01 12.49 -31.35
C ASP A 34 7.54 13.72 -30.56
N GLU A 35 6.42 13.55 -29.86
CA GLU A 35 5.83 14.55 -28.95
C GLU A 35 6.51 14.55 -27.58
N ARG A 36 7.79 14.17 -27.51
CA ARG A 36 8.57 14.25 -26.27
C ARG A 36 9.23 15.60 -26.03
N HIS A 37 8.76 16.64 -26.66
CA HIS A 37 8.97 18.03 -26.29
C HIS A 37 7.62 18.75 -26.34
N GLU A 38 6.65 18.32 -25.52
CA GLU A 38 5.62 19.26 -25.12
C GLU A 38 6.36 20.39 -24.39
N ASP A 39 6.17 21.61 -24.92
CA ASP A 39 6.62 22.85 -24.35
C ASP A 39 6.58 22.80 -22.82
N ILE A 40 7.72 23.02 -22.18
CA ILE A 40 7.78 23.33 -20.75
C ILE A 40 6.92 24.57 -20.62
N GLY A 41 5.72 24.40 -20.03
CA GLY A 41 4.66 25.40 -20.01
C GLY A 41 5.18 26.74 -19.50
N THR A 42 4.56 27.81 -19.98
CA THR A 42 4.79 29.17 -19.47
C THR A 42 4.61 29.19 -17.96
N GLU A 43 5.10 30.21 -17.24
CA GLU A 43 4.89 30.37 -15.78
C GLU A 43 3.42 30.19 -15.34
N GLU A 44 2.47 30.36 -16.26
CA GLU A 44 1.03 30.16 -16.07
C GLU A 44 0.62 28.67 -15.92
N ASP A 45 1.47 27.71 -16.32
CA ASP A 45 1.19 26.26 -16.28
C ASP A 45 1.84 25.53 -15.09
N MET A 46 2.51 26.26 -14.19
CA MET A 46 3.14 25.68 -12.98
C MET A 46 2.09 25.31 -11.94
N LEU A 47 2.10 24.06 -11.47
CA LEU A 47 1.28 23.62 -10.34
C LEU A 47 1.89 24.12 -9.04
N LYS A 48 1.20 24.97 -8.30
CA LYS A 48 1.70 25.61 -7.07
C LYS A 48 1.24 24.85 -5.82
N ILE A 49 2.18 24.47 -4.97
CA ILE A 49 1.89 23.61 -3.82
C ILE A 49 2.24 24.26 -2.47
N GLY A 50 1.41 23.95 -1.45
CA GLY A 50 1.70 24.17 -0.04
C GLY A 50 2.01 22.84 0.65
N LEU A 51 3.22 22.69 1.22
CA LEU A 51 3.70 21.46 1.84
C LEU A 51 3.51 21.49 3.36
N LEU A 52 2.75 20.53 3.90
CA LEU A 52 2.53 20.37 5.34
C LEU A 52 3.51 19.35 5.92
N GLY A 53 4.53 19.83 6.61
CA GLY A 53 5.57 19.02 7.23
C GLY A 53 6.89 19.04 6.45
N PHE A 54 8.00 19.12 7.20
CA PHE A 54 9.36 19.16 6.65
C PHE A 54 10.29 18.18 7.38
N GLY A 55 9.78 16.95 7.56
CA GLY A 55 10.53 15.81 8.03
C GLY A 55 11.31 15.14 6.89
N THR A 56 11.54 13.84 6.99
CA THR A 56 12.27 13.06 5.98
C THR A 56 11.63 13.15 4.59
N VAL A 57 10.32 12.92 4.51
CA VAL A 57 9.58 12.95 3.22
C VAL A 57 9.49 14.37 2.67
N GLY A 58 9.08 15.35 3.50
CA GLY A 58 8.94 16.74 3.04
C GLY A 58 10.24 17.36 2.54
N ARG A 59 11.39 17.06 3.17
CA ARG A 59 12.70 17.47 2.66
C ARG A 59 13.00 16.81 1.32
N SER A 60 12.76 15.50 1.20
CA SER A 60 13.00 14.80 -0.06
C SER A 60 12.12 15.33 -1.20
N ILE A 61 10.87 15.75 -0.94
CA ILE A 61 10.03 16.43 -1.94
C ILE A 61 10.69 17.74 -2.37
N ALA A 62 11.07 18.61 -1.44
CA ALA A 62 11.69 19.89 -1.75
C ALA A 62 13.01 19.74 -2.51
N GLU A 63 13.85 18.77 -2.12
CA GLU A 63 15.10 18.43 -2.82
C GLU A 63 14.82 17.97 -4.26
N GLN A 64 13.86 17.08 -4.47
CA GLN A 64 13.52 16.58 -5.80
C GLN A 64 12.95 17.70 -6.71
N LEU A 65 12.13 18.60 -6.16
CA LEU A 65 11.62 19.76 -6.90
C LEU A 65 12.72 20.75 -7.26
N ALA A 66 13.75 20.90 -6.42
CA ALA A 66 14.91 21.74 -6.73
C ALA A 66 15.86 21.11 -7.77
N GLU A 67 15.92 19.78 -7.84
CA GLU A 67 16.80 19.04 -8.74
C GLU A 67 16.17 18.80 -10.14
N ARG A 68 14.86 18.82 -10.26
CA ARG A 68 14.10 18.44 -11.45
C ARG A 68 13.08 19.50 -11.82
N ASP A 69 13.05 19.84 -13.09
CA ASP A 69 11.95 20.61 -13.65
C ASP A 69 10.74 19.70 -13.87
N CYS A 70 9.80 19.74 -12.93
CA CYS A 70 8.57 18.96 -12.95
C CYS A 70 7.34 19.81 -13.30
N GLY A 71 7.49 21.12 -13.55
CA GLY A 71 6.37 22.05 -13.67
C GLY A 71 5.58 22.19 -12.36
N ILE A 72 6.25 22.09 -11.20
CA ILE A 72 5.66 22.19 -9.86
C ILE A 72 6.46 23.19 -9.04
N GLU A 73 5.79 24.20 -8.49
CA GLU A 73 6.37 25.25 -7.65
C GLU A 73 6.01 25.04 -6.19
N LEU A 74 7.01 25.01 -5.32
CA LEU A 74 6.83 24.97 -3.87
C LEU A 74 6.69 26.40 -3.32
N ARG A 75 5.46 26.78 -2.90
CA ARG A 75 5.13 28.11 -2.39
C ARG A 75 5.32 28.26 -0.88
N HIS A 76 4.82 27.29 -0.13
CA HIS A 76 4.84 27.34 1.32
C HIS A 76 5.25 25.99 1.91
N ILE A 77 5.90 26.04 3.09
CA ILE A 77 6.24 24.88 3.91
C ILE A 77 5.76 25.12 5.33
N LEU A 78 4.76 24.38 5.78
CA LEU A 78 4.30 24.43 7.16
C LEU A 78 5.29 23.73 8.09
N ARG A 79 5.73 24.44 9.12
CA ARG A 79 6.62 23.95 10.16
C ARG A 79 5.99 24.08 11.55
N ARG A 80 6.48 23.25 12.47
CA ARG A 80 6.11 23.39 13.88
C ARG A 80 6.62 24.75 14.42
N PRO A 81 5.88 25.37 15.36
CA PRO A 81 6.31 26.61 16.01
C PRO A 81 7.74 26.51 16.58
N GLY A 82 8.50 27.60 16.48
CA GLY A 82 9.86 27.71 17.00
C GLY A 82 10.94 26.98 16.20
N LYS A 83 10.63 26.44 15.01
CA LYS A 83 11.64 25.89 14.12
C LYS A 83 12.13 26.98 13.14
N ALA A 84 13.48 27.12 13.05
CA ALA A 84 14.08 28.07 12.13
C ALA A 84 13.52 27.92 10.72
N GLY A 85 13.16 29.03 10.12
CA GLY A 85 12.51 29.11 8.82
C GLY A 85 13.43 29.61 7.72
N GLY A 86 13.00 29.44 6.49
CA GLY A 86 13.51 30.09 5.27
C GLY A 86 12.36 30.87 4.63
N PRO A 87 12.58 31.46 3.47
CA PRO A 87 11.60 32.36 2.84
C PRO A 87 10.26 31.69 2.50
N LEU A 88 10.23 30.36 2.33
CA LEU A 88 9.01 29.59 2.05
C LEU A 88 8.37 29.00 3.32
N MET A 89 8.94 29.18 4.52
CA MET A 89 8.51 28.51 5.72
C MET A 89 7.54 29.35 6.53
N THR A 90 6.42 28.73 6.91
CA THR A 90 5.41 29.32 7.79
C THR A 90 5.09 28.40 8.97
N GLU A 91 4.60 28.98 10.06
CA GLU A 91 4.03 28.27 11.21
C GLU A 91 2.48 28.29 11.21
N HIS A 92 1.90 28.99 10.26
CA HIS A 92 0.46 29.24 10.19
C HIS A 92 -0.16 28.60 8.94
N PHE A 93 -0.97 27.57 9.14
CA PHE A 93 -1.70 26.91 8.06
C PHE A 93 -2.59 27.88 7.27
N ALA A 94 -3.11 28.92 7.95
CA ALA A 94 -3.93 29.95 7.32
C ALA A 94 -3.23 30.68 6.17
N GLU A 95 -1.91 30.81 6.20
CA GLU A 95 -1.16 31.44 5.09
C GLU A 95 -1.16 30.57 3.84
N ILE A 96 -1.17 29.25 4.01
CA ILE A 96 -1.23 28.28 2.89
C ILE A 96 -2.64 28.21 2.31
N ILE A 97 -3.64 28.09 3.19
CA ILE A 97 -5.02 27.86 2.73
C ILE A 97 -5.63 29.12 2.10
N ASN A 98 -5.23 30.32 2.55
CA ASN A 98 -5.72 31.59 2.04
C ASN A 98 -4.90 32.15 0.87
N ASP A 99 -3.76 31.55 0.52
CA ASP A 99 -3.02 31.95 -0.69
C ASP A 99 -3.79 31.47 -1.94
N PRO A 100 -4.30 32.40 -2.77
CA PRO A 100 -5.06 32.04 -3.96
C PRO A 100 -4.21 31.36 -5.04
N GLU A 101 -2.88 31.50 -4.95
CA GLU A 101 -1.97 30.85 -5.90
C GLU A 101 -1.60 29.41 -5.51
N VAL A 102 -1.98 28.92 -4.33
CA VAL A 102 -1.78 27.51 -3.97
C VAL A 102 -2.90 26.67 -4.57
N ASP A 103 -2.57 25.76 -5.47
CA ASP A 103 -3.50 24.83 -6.14
C ASP A 103 -3.70 23.57 -5.31
N VAL A 104 -2.62 23.05 -4.72
CA VAL A 104 -2.60 21.76 -4.03
C VAL A 104 -1.95 21.87 -2.66
N VAL A 105 -2.58 21.25 -1.67
CA VAL A 105 -1.99 21.04 -0.35
C VAL A 105 -1.43 19.63 -0.27
N VAL A 106 -0.13 19.52 0.06
CA VAL A 106 0.58 18.24 0.19
C VAL A 106 0.78 17.96 1.68
N ASP A 107 0.13 16.90 2.19
CA ASP A 107 0.22 16.50 3.59
C ASP A 107 1.18 15.32 3.78
N VAL A 108 2.29 15.58 4.49
CA VAL A 108 3.28 14.58 4.91
C VAL A 108 3.52 14.64 6.43
N LEU A 109 2.49 15.06 7.17
CA LEU A 109 2.49 15.03 8.63
C LEU A 109 2.31 13.59 9.15
N ALA A 110 2.56 13.40 10.44
CA ALA A 110 2.30 12.15 11.14
C ALA A 110 1.10 12.30 12.12
N GLY A 111 0.40 11.19 12.37
CA GLY A 111 -0.76 11.16 13.26
C GLY A 111 -2.06 11.58 12.58
N ILE A 112 -3.18 11.41 13.27
CA ILE A 112 -4.51 11.73 12.72
C ILE A 112 -4.73 13.24 12.70
N GLU A 113 -4.48 13.90 13.82
CA GLU A 113 -4.56 15.35 13.92
C GLU A 113 -3.16 15.99 14.01
N PRO A 114 -2.93 17.16 13.46
CA PRO A 114 -3.89 18.07 12.79
C PRO A 114 -4.15 17.77 11.31
N SER A 115 -3.60 16.69 10.78
CA SER A 115 -3.63 16.33 9.36
C SER A 115 -5.05 16.24 8.81
N ARG A 116 -5.95 15.50 9.49
CA ARG A 116 -7.38 15.43 9.12
C ARG A 116 -8.00 16.81 8.98
N THR A 117 -7.81 17.68 9.99
CA THR A 117 -8.34 19.03 9.98
C THR A 117 -7.81 19.81 8.79
N TYR A 118 -6.51 19.77 8.51
CA TYR A 118 -5.90 20.50 7.40
C TYR A 118 -6.34 19.98 6.03
N ILE A 119 -6.41 18.67 5.83
CA ILE A 119 -6.93 18.08 4.60
C ILE A 119 -8.38 18.52 4.36
N ARG A 120 -9.22 18.43 5.39
CA ARG A 120 -10.63 18.85 5.34
C ARG A 120 -10.77 20.31 4.96
N GLU A 121 -10.04 21.20 5.63
CA GLU A 121 -10.10 22.64 5.37
C GLU A 121 -9.57 23.00 3.98
N ALA A 122 -8.50 22.33 3.51
CA ALA A 122 -7.98 22.52 2.15
C ALA A 122 -9.03 22.18 1.09
N LEU A 123 -9.68 21.02 1.20
CA LEU A 123 -10.74 20.61 0.29
C LEU A 123 -11.94 21.57 0.33
N LEU A 124 -12.35 22.03 1.52
CA LEU A 124 -13.44 23.01 1.66
C LEU A 124 -13.10 24.36 1.04
N ALA A 125 -11.82 24.77 1.09
CA ALA A 125 -11.31 26.00 0.48
C ALA A 125 -11.10 25.88 -1.04
N GLY A 126 -11.41 24.73 -1.65
CA GLY A 126 -11.29 24.54 -3.10
C GLY A 126 -9.90 24.10 -3.58
N LYS A 127 -9.03 23.64 -2.68
CA LYS A 127 -7.70 23.16 -3.02
C LYS A 127 -7.69 21.64 -3.15
N ALA A 128 -7.01 21.12 -4.18
CA ALA A 128 -6.72 19.69 -4.27
C ALA A 128 -5.79 19.25 -3.13
N VAL A 129 -5.77 17.96 -2.82
CA VAL A 129 -4.91 17.42 -1.76
C VAL A 129 -4.17 16.17 -2.23
N VAL A 130 -2.88 16.11 -1.87
CA VAL A 130 -2.05 14.88 -1.95
C VAL A 130 -1.60 14.53 -0.54
N THR A 131 -1.84 13.29 -0.08
CA THR A 131 -1.43 12.90 1.29
C THR A 131 -0.64 11.60 1.34
N ALA A 132 0.42 11.59 2.13
CA ALA A 132 1.15 10.38 2.53
C ALA A 132 0.67 9.84 3.90
N ASN A 133 -0.29 10.52 4.55
CA ASN A 133 -0.71 10.22 5.91
C ASN A 133 -1.79 9.14 5.95
N LYS A 134 -1.35 7.89 6.01
CA LYS A 134 -2.25 6.74 6.09
C LYS A 134 -3.16 6.74 7.32
N ALA A 135 -2.68 7.25 8.47
CA ALA A 135 -3.47 7.23 9.71
C ALA A 135 -4.66 8.21 9.64
N ALA A 136 -4.42 9.44 9.18
CA ALA A 136 -5.48 10.42 8.98
C ALA A 136 -6.48 9.95 7.91
N LEU A 137 -5.96 9.40 6.80
CA LEU A 137 -6.80 8.93 5.71
C LEU A 137 -7.63 7.71 6.10
N ALA A 138 -7.04 6.66 6.68
CA ALA A 138 -7.76 5.44 7.06
C ALA A 138 -8.87 5.73 8.07
N ALA A 139 -8.59 6.54 9.09
CA ALA A 139 -9.57 6.89 10.12
C ALA A 139 -10.73 7.78 9.62
N ASN A 140 -10.54 8.50 8.51
CA ASN A 140 -11.50 9.50 8.02
C ASN A 140 -11.79 9.36 6.52
N TYR A 141 -11.61 8.17 5.96
CA TYR A 141 -11.69 7.90 4.52
C TYR A 141 -13.00 8.40 3.91
N GLU A 142 -14.14 8.06 4.51
CA GLU A 142 -15.45 8.46 4.01
C GLU A 142 -15.66 9.98 4.04
N GLU A 143 -15.31 10.63 5.16
CA GLU A 143 -15.46 12.09 5.30
C GLU A 143 -14.63 12.83 4.25
N LEU A 144 -13.33 12.49 4.18
CA LEU A 144 -12.39 13.22 3.32
C LEU A 144 -12.67 13.00 1.84
N LEU A 145 -12.94 11.76 1.44
CA LEU A 145 -13.31 11.44 0.05
C LEU A 145 -14.70 11.99 -0.31
N GLY A 146 -15.64 11.98 0.64
CA GLY A 146 -16.96 12.59 0.44
C GLY A 146 -16.88 14.08 0.16
N ILE A 147 -16.04 14.82 0.90
CA ILE A 147 -15.79 16.25 0.65
C ILE A 147 -15.12 16.46 -0.70
N ALA A 148 -14.06 15.71 -1.01
CA ALA A 148 -13.34 15.80 -2.27
C ALA A 148 -14.28 15.58 -3.46
N HIS A 149 -15.09 14.53 -3.41
CA HIS A 149 -16.10 14.22 -4.42
C HIS A 149 -17.16 15.33 -4.56
N ALA A 150 -17.72 15.80 -3.45
CA ALA A 150 -18.74 16.88 -3.45
C ALA A 150 -18.21 18.19 -4.03
N LYS A 151 -16.91 18.46 -3.90
CA LYS A 151 -16.22 19.62 -4.43
C LYS A 151 -15.66 19.43 -5.84
N GLY A 152 -15.67 18.20 -6.37
CA GLY A 152 -15.03 17.86 -7.65
C GLY A 152 -13.51 18.03 -7.62
N LEU A 153 -12.88 17.84 -6.45
CA LEU A 153 -11.45 18.05 -6.24
C LEU A 153 -10.70 16.72 -6.11
N PRO A 154 -9.48 16.63 -6.64
CA PRO A 154 -8.61 15.50 -6.38
C PRO A 154 -8.21 15.40 -4.91
N LEU A 155 -8.32 14.18 -4.34
CA LEU A 155 -7.66 13.75 -3.13
C LEU A 155 -6.86 12.49 -3.50
N LEU A 156 -5.53 12.63 -3.66
CA LEU A 156 -4.63 11.57 -4.07
C LEU A 156 -3.77 11.10 -2.89
N PHE A 157 -3.41 9.83 -2.87
CA PHE A 157 -2.79 9.23 -1.70
C PHE A 157 -1.92 8.00 -2.01
N GLU A 158 -1.28 7.95 -3.18
CA GLU A 158 -0.36 6.87 -3.55
C GLU A 158 0.71 6.65 -2.46
N ALA A 159 1.28 7.75 -1.98
CA ALA A 159 2.33 7.74 -0.95
C ALA A 159 1.88 7.19 0.43
N SER A 160 0.58 7.01 0.66
CA SER A 160 0.06 6.46 1.93
C SER A 160 0.25 4.94 2.05
N CYS A 161 0.37 4.21 0.93
CA CYS A 161 0.48 2.75 0.91
C CYS A 161 1.59 2.30 -0.02
N GLY A 162 2.57 1.55 0.49
CA GLY A 162 3.61 0.95 -0.33
C GLY A 162 4.84 1.82 -0.62
N GLY A 163 4.90 3.04 -0.10
CA GLY A 163 6.04 3.94 -0.31
C GLY A 163 6.27 4.26 -1.79
N GLY A 164 7.33 3.73 -2.39
CA GLY A 164 7.62 3.87 -3.82
C GLY A 164 7.00 2.78 -4.71
N ILE A 165 6.26 1.84 -4.14
CA ILE A 165 5.52 0.83 -4.90
C ILE A 165 4.24 1.49 -5.43
N PRO A 166 3.97 1.51 -6.75
CA PRO A 166 2.77 2.12 -7.32
C PRO A 166 1.54 1.21 -7.08
N TRP A 167 1.13 1.12 -5.81
CA TRP A 167 0.10 0.20 -5.35
C TRP A 167 -1.31 0.71 -5.57
N ILE A 168 -1.61 1.91 -5.06
CA ILE A 168 -2.97 2.45 -5.09
C ILE A 168 -3.42 2.74 -6.52
N GLU A 169 -2.56 3.30 -7.36
CA GLU A 169 -2.88 3.60 -8.76
C GLU A 169 -3.13 2.32 -9.57
N ASN A 170 -2.30 1.29 -9.37
CA ASN A 170 -2.52 0.01 -10.05
C ASN A 170 -3.73 -0.73 -9.51
N LEU A 171 -4.03 -0.64 -8.22
CA LEU A 171 -5.25 -1.18 -7.64
C LEU A 171 -6.50 -0.48 -8.19
N LYS A 172 -6.51 0.86 -8.28
CA LYS A 172 -7.57 1.63 -8.94
C LYS A 172 -7.74 1.20 -10.40
N LYS A 173 -6.64 1.09 -11.13
CA LYS A 173 -6.65 0.66 -12.53
C LYS A 173 -7.24 -0.74 -12.70
N ALA A 174 -6.86 -1.70 -11.88
CA ALA A 174 -7.43 -3.04 -11.90
C ALA A 174 -8.93 -3.00 -11.56
N ALA A 175 -9.32 -2.34 -10.49
CA ALA A 175 -10.71 -2.28 -10.00
C ALA A 175 -11.69 -1.55 -10.92
N ARG A 176 -11.24 -0.89 -12.00
CA ARG A 176 -12.14 -0.23 -12.99
C ARG A 176 -13.03 -1.22 -13.74
N ILE A 177 -12.50 -2.37 -14.07
CA ILE A 177 -13.17 -3.38 -14.89
C ILE A 177 -13.22 -4.70 -14.16
N ASP A 178 -12.16 -5.03 -13.42
CA ASP A 178 -12.00 -6.29 -12.75
C ASP A 178 -12.59 -6.27 -11.33
N ARG A 179 -13.03 -7.41 -10.89
CA ARG A 179 -13.41 -7.62 -9.50
C ARG A 179 -12.20 -8.15 -8.74
N ILE A 180 -11.68 -7.34 -7.81
CA ILE A 180 -10.60 -7.79 -6.93
C ILE A 180 -11.17 -8.79 -5.93
N GLU A 181 -10.73 -10.04 -6.04
CA GLU A 181 -11.20 -11.16 -5.21
C GLU A 181 -10.38 -11.33 -3.94
N SER A 182 -9.07 -11.11 -4.03
CA SER A 182 -8.20 -11.15 -2.87
C SER A 182 -7.03 -10.16 -2.99
N MET A 183 -6.52 -9.76 -1.83
CA MET A 183 -5.26 -9.05 -1.69
C MET A 183 -4.54 -9.58 -0.46
N HIS A 184 -3.24 -9.72 -0.56
CA HIS A 184 -2.39 -10.04 0.57
C HIS A 184 -1.02 -9.42 0.39
N GLY A 185 -0.30 -9.19 1.49
CA GLY A 185 1.06 -8.68 1.32
C GLY A 185 1.70 -8.13 2.56
N ILE A 186 3.00 -7.97 2.43
CA ILE A 186 3.90 -7.37 3.41
C ILE A 186 3.93 -5.87 3.15
N LEU A 187 3.30 -5.08 4.02
CA LEU A 187 3.19 -3.63 3.88
C LEU A 187 3.92 -2.84 4.98
N ASN A 188 4.68 -3.52 5.84
CA ASN A 188 5.50 -2.89 6.86
C ASN A 188 6.95 -3.38 6.78
N GLY A 189 7.87 -2.47 6.47
CA GLY A 189 9.28 -2.78 6.31
C GLY A 189 9.98 -3.13 7.62
N THR A 190 9.62 -2.50 8.73
CA THR A 190 10.19 -2.77 10.07
C THR A 190 9.88 -4.19 10.53
N GLY A 191 8.60 -4.57 10.48
CA GLY A 191 8.18 -5.93 10.86
C GLY A 191 8.80 -6.99 9.95
N ASN A 192 8.88 -6.74 8.64
CA ASN A 192 9.54 -7.67 7.72
C ASN A 192 11.05 -7.79 7.99
N PHE A 193 11.72 -6.69 8.28
CA PHE A 193 13.14 -6.70 8.64
C PHE A 193 13.39 -7.56 9.88
N ILE A 194 12.62 -7.36 10.94
CA ILE A 194 12.73 -8.13 12.19
C ILE A 194 12.58 -9.62 11.91
N LEU A 195 11.51 -10.02 11.22
CA LEU A 195 11.25 -11.42 10.89
C LEU A 195 12.33 -12.01 9.97
N ASP A 196 12.84 -11.25 8.99
CA ASP A 196 13.94 -11.69 8.12
C ASP A 196 15.25 -11.91 8.90
N ARG A 197 15.54 -11.04 9.90
CA ARG A 197 16.72 -11.21 10.79
C ARG A 197 16.59 -12.45 11.66
N MET A 198 15.44 -12.66 12.27
CA MET A 198 15.16 -13.84 13.08
C MET A 198 15.26 -15.14 12.25
N ASP A 199 14.61 -15.17 11.08
CA ASP A 199 14.57 -16.34 10.21
C ASP A 199 15.93 -16.71 9.62
N ARG A 200 16.65 -15.73 9.05
CA ARG A 200 17.89 -15.99 8.29
C ARG A 200 19.14 -16.06 9.14
N PHE A 201 19.21 -15.24 10.17
CA PHE A 201 20.42 -15.11 11.00
C PHE A 201 20.25 -15.71 12.40
N GLY A 202 19.06 -16.22 12.73
CA GLY A 202 18.78 -16.86 14.01
C GLY A 202 18.85 -15.88 15.19
N MET A 203 18.57 -14.58 14.95
CA MET A 203 18.51 -13.57 15.99
C MET A 203 17.26 -13.74 16.84
N ASP A 204 17.33 -13.35 18.12
CA ASP A 204 16.12 -13.19 18.93
C ASP A 204 15.37 -11.90 18.52
N PHE A 205 14.07 -11.84 18.87
CA PHE A 205 13.21 -10.70 18.50
C PHE A 205 13.80 -9.36 18.97
N ASP A 206 14.23 -9.29 20.23
CA ASP A 206 14.75 -8.06 20.83
C ASP A 206 16.07 -7.62 20.18
N GLU A 207 16.90 -8.55 19.74
CA GLU A 207 18.14 -8.25 19.02
C GLU A 207 17.83 -7.69 17.63
N ALA A 208 16.91 -8.33 16.90
CA ALA A 208 16.49 -7.87 15.58
C ALA A 208 15.79 -6.49 15.63
N LEU A 209 14.99 -6.25 16.67
CA LEU A 209 14.36 -4.94 16.90
C LEU A 209 15.41 -3.85 17.18
N LYS A 210 16.40 -4.12 18.04
CA LYS A 210 17.49 -3.18 18.31
C LYS A 210 18.32 -2.86 17.07
N GLU A 211 18.57 -3.86 16.22
CA GLU A 211 19.25 -3.63 14.93
C GLU A 211 18.39 -2.75 14.00
N ALA A 212 17.07 -3.00 13.93
CA ALA A 212 16.15 -2.17 13.18
C ALA A 212 16.14 -0.70 13.65
N GLN A 213 16.17 -0.48 14.97
CA GLN A 213 16.26 0.86 15.56
C GLN A 213 17.62 1.54 15.25
N ALA A 214 18.73 0.82 15.36
CA ALA A 214 20.05 1.33 15.03
C ALA A 214 20.19 1.75 13.57
N LEU A 215 19.52 1.04 12.65
CA LEU A 215 19.46 1.34 11.22
C LEU A 215 18.43 2.41 10.85
N GLY A 216 17.62 2.86 11.82
CA GLY A 216 16.56 3.85 11.59
C GLY A 216 15.30 3.31 10.89
N TYR A 217 15.12 1.99 10.88
CA TYR A 217 13.90 1.34 10.35
C TYR A 217 12.77 1.34 11.38
N ALA A 218 13.10 1.30 12.68
CA ALA A 218 12.15 1.39 13.78
C ALA A 218 12.41 2.66 14.61
N GLU A 219 11.36 3.30 15.08
CA GLU A 219 11.41 4.37 16.08
C GLU A 219 11.63 3.80 17.50
N ALA A 220 11.82 4.68 18.48
CA ALA A 220 11.97 4.28 19.89
C ALA A 220 10.71 3.54 20.41
N ASP A 221 9.53 3.97 19.96
CA ASP A 221 8.26 3.25 20.16
C ASP A 221 7.87 2.53 18.86
N PRO A 222 8.12 1.21 18.75
CA PRO A 222 7.84 0.43 17.55
C PRO A 222 6.41 -0.14 17.52
N THR A 223 5.55 0.19 18.48
CA THR A 223 4.22 -0.43 18.68
C THR A 223 3.38 -0.42 17.42
N ALA A 224 3.40 0.67 16.64
CA ALA A 224 2.62 0.74 15.40
C ALA A 224 3.08 -0.28 14.35
N ASP A 225 4.38 -0.57 14.29
CA ASP A 225 4.96 -1.51 13.35
C ASP A 225 4.76 -2.96 13.79
N ILE A 226 5.20 -3.31 15.01
CA ILE A 226 5.18 -4.69 15.50
C ILE A 226 3.80 -5.15 15.91
N GLY A 227 2.92 -4.24 16.34
CA GLY A 227 1.52 -4.52 16.67
C GLY A 227 0.60 -4.62 15.43
N GLY A 228 1.10 -4.27 14.24
CA GLY A 228 0.35 -4.38 12.98
C GLY A 228 -0.54 -3.18 12.63
N PHE A 229 -0.54 -2.10 13.42
CA PHE A 229 -1.40 -0.95 13.20
C PHE A 229 -1.03 -0.15 11.93
N ASP A 230 0.25 -0.08 11.58
CA ASP A 230 0.71 0.50 10.31
C ASP A 230 0.15 -0.29 9.11
N VAL A 231 0.22 -1.62 9.19
CA VAL A 231 -0.36 -2.51 8.16
C VAL A 231 -1.87 -2.38 8.11
N ALA A 232 -2.55 -2.27 9.27
CA ALA A 232 -4.00 -2.12 9.36
C ALA A 232 -4.51 -0.84 8.67
N ASN A 233 -3.85 0.30 8.88
CA ASN A 233 -4.20 1.54 8.18
C ASN A 233 -4.10 1.39 6.64
N LYS A 234 -3.01 0.79 6.15
CA LYS A 234 -2.82 0.53 4.72
C LYS A 234 -3.82 -0.48 4.17
N ALA A 235 -4.19 -1.47 4.97
CA ALA A 235 -5.19 -2.48 4.64
C ALA A 235 -6.59 -1.86 4.46
N VAL A 236 -7.02 -0.97 5.36
CA VAL A 236 -8.28 -0.23 5.24
C VAL A 236 -8.33 0.59 3.97
N ILE A 237 -7.27 1.34 3.67
CA ILE A 237 -7.18 2.15 2.45
C ILE A 237 -7.28 1.25 1.22
N SER A 238 -6.49 0.18 1.16
CA SER A 238 -6.47 -0.77 0.04
C SER A 238 -7.83 -1.46 -0.16
N ALA A 239 -8.45 -1.92 0.93
CA ALA A 239 -9.78 -2.54 0.88
C ALA A 239 -10.85 -1.56 0.41
N SER A 240 -10.80 -0.30 0.87
CA SER A 240 -11.72 0.75 0.45
C SER A 240 -11.61 1.04 -1.05
N VAL A 241 -10.38 1.11 -1.59
CA VAL A 241 -10.14 1.27 -3.03
C VAL A 241 -10.64 0.07 -3.81
N ALA A 242 -10.32 -1.16 -3.39
CA ALA A 242 -10.72 -2.39 -4.07
C ALA A 242 -12.23 -2.59 -4.08
N CYS A 243 -12.93 -2.13 -3.03
CA CYS A 243 -14.38 -2.21 -2.92
C CYS A 243 -15.10 -1.05 -3.60
N GLY A 244 -14.42 0.05 -3.88
CA GLY A 244 -15.05 1.30 -4.33
C GLY A 244 -15.94 1.93 -3.25
N ALA A 245 -15.72 1.60 -1.99
CA ALA A 245 -16.51 2.05 -0.84
C ALA A 245 -15.68 2.05 0.44
N PRO A 246 -15.99 2.92 1.43
CA PRO A 246 -15.31 2.90 2.71
C PRO A 246 -15.42 1.55 3.41
N PHE A 247 -14.29 0.97 3.80
CA PHE A 247 -14.26 -0.22 4.66
C PHE A 247 -14.23 0.23 6.12
N LYS A 248 -15.32 0.00 6.86
CA LYS A 248 -15.55 0.56 8.20
C LYS A 248 -15.63 -0.48 9.31
N ASP A 249 -15.73 -1.74 8.93
CA ASP A 249 -15.91 -2.80 9.90
C ASP A 249 -14.63 -3.01 10.70
N ASP A 250 -14.79 -3.35 11.98
CA ASP A 250 -13.69 -3.82 12.81
C ASP A 250 -13.20 -5.16 12.27
N PHE A 251 -11.90 -5.33 12.24
CA PHE A 251 -11.28 -6.56 11.77
C PHE A 251 -10.10 -6.98 12.67
N PRO A 252 -9.72 -8.25 12.64
CA PRO A 252 -8.65 -8.76 13.49
C PRO A 252 -7.28 -8.20 13.07
N VAL A 253 -6.52 -7.73 14.07
CA VAL A 253 -5.13 -7.32 13.94
C VAL A 253 -4.32 -8.10 14.97
N LEU A 254 -3.39 -8.92 14.51
CA LEU A 254 -2.43 -9.68 15.29
C LEU A 254 -1.02 -9.17 14.99
N GLY A 255 -0.28 -8.80 16.03
CA GLY A 255 1.10 -8.36 15.94
C GLY A 255 2.12 -9.51 15.94
N ILE A 256 3.39 -9.15 15.93
CA ILE A 256 4.53 -10.07 15.89
C ILE A 256 5.37 -10.05 17.19
N GLU A 257 4.97 -9.31 18.21
CA GLU A 257 5.76 -9.06 19.43
C GLU A 257 6.12 -10.33 20.19
N LYS A 258 5.31 -11.37 20.01
CA LYS A 258 5.47 -12.66 20.71
C LYS A 258 6.09 -13.76 19.85
N VAL A 259 6.61 -13.42 18.67
CA VAL A 259 7.33 -14.37 17.83
C VAL A 259 8.62 -14.78 18.50
N THR A 260 8.84 -16.09 18.61
CA THR A 260 10.07 -16.65 19.19
C THR A 260 10.94 -17.26 18.10
N LYS A 261 12.25 -17.27 18.33
CA LYS A 261 13.22 -17.94 17.46
C LYS A 261 12.88 -19.43 17.31
N SER A 262 12.56 -20.10 18.42
CA SER A 262 12.25 -21.53 18.40
C SER A 262 11.05 -21.84 17.48
N PHE A 263 10.02 -20.99 17.48
CA PHE A 263 8.88 -21.15 16.58
C PHE A 263 9.28 -21.03 15.11
N LEU A 264 10.14 -20.06 14.75
CA LEU A 264 10.66 -19.93 13.38
C LEU A 264 11.56 -21.10 12.97
N ASP A 265 12.38 -21.60 13.89
CA ASP A 265 13.22 -22.79 13.64
C ASP A 265 12.37 -24.05 13.40
N ASP A 266 11.22 -24.18 14.06
CA ASP A 266 10.25 -25.25 13.84
C ASP A 266 9.61 -25.14 12.44
N LEU A 267 9.12 -23.97 12.08
CA LEU A 267 8.57 -23.72 10.74
C LEU A 267 9.60 -24.00 9.64
N LYS A 268 10.83 -23.60 9.83
CA LYS A 268 11.91 -23.81 8.86
C LYS A 268 12.21 -25.30 8.63
N ARG A 269 12.15 -26.13 9.67
CA ARG A 269 12.27 -27.60 9.53
C ARG A 269 11.14 -28.21 8.72
N GLU A 270 9.97 -27.55 8.67
CA GLU A 270 8.84 -27.93 7.83
C GLU A 270 8.86 -27.29 6.42
N GLY A 271 9.91 -26.58 6.04
CA GLY A 271 9.98 -25.87 4.76
C GLY A 271 9.09 -24.63 4.69
N LYS A 272 8.83 -23.99 5.84
CA LYS A 272 7.95 -22.83 5.99
C LYS A 272 8.68 -21.65 6.59
N THR A 273 8.09 -20.47 6.51
CA THR A 273 8.51 -19.23 7.18
C THR A 273 7.32 -18.41 7.62
N LEU A 274 7.57 -17.29 8.27
CA LEU A 274 6.55 -16.38 8.78
C LEU A 274 6.72 -14.98 8.17
N ARG A 275 5.60 -14.36 7.76
CA ARG A 275 5.57 -12.95 7.36
C ARG A 275 4.37 -12.25 8.00
N HIS A 276 4.53 -10.96 8.31
CA HIS A 276 3.45 -10.15 8.84
C HIS A 276 2.71 -9.47 7.68
N MET A 277 1.46 -9.84 7.47
CA MET A 277 0.75 -9.54 6.23
C MET A 277 -0.64 -8.96 6.48
N MET A 278 -1.08 -8.08 5.59
CA MET A 278 -2.49 -7.83 5.39
C MET A 278 -3.11 -8.98 4.61
N LEU A 279 -4.38 -9.25 4.88
CA LEU A 279 -5.21 -10.25 4.19
C LEU A 279 -6.57 -9.62 3.88
N PHE A 280 -6.96 -9.67 2.60
CA PHE A 280 -8.29 -9.27 2.16
C PHE A 280 -8.87 -10.34 1.26
N LYS A 281 -10.14 -10.67 1.45
CA LYS A 281 -10.88 -11.60 0.58
C LYS A 281 -12.27 -11.06 0.32
N ARG A 282 -12.71 -11.17 -0.93
CA ARG A 282 -14.05 -10.73 -1.36
C ARG A 282 -14.73 -11.82 -2.16
N THR A 283 -16.02 -12.02 -1.89
CA THR A 283 -16.88 -12.93 -2.67
C THR A 283 -18.24 -12.25 -2.81
N ASN A 284 -18.64 -11.94 -4.04
CA ASN A 284 -19.85 -11.18 -4.32
C ASN A 284 -19.89 -9.83 -3.56
N ASN A 285 -20.92 -9.63 -2.73
CA ASN A 285 -21.08 -8.44 -1.90
C ASN A 285 -20.55 -8.63 -0.46
N ARG A 286 -19.74 -9.63 -0.21
CA ARG A 286 -19.12 -9.90 1.11
C ARG A 286 -17.63 -9.69 1.04
N ALA A 287 -17.04 -9.13 2.09
CA ALA A 287 -15.60 -8.97 2.20
C ALA A 287 -15.12 -9.20 3.63
N ALA A 288 -13.88 -9.63 3.77
CA ALA A 288 -13.17 -9.72 5.03
C ALA A 288 -11.80 -9.08 4.91
N LEU A 289 -11.32 -8.51 6.01
CA LEU A 289 -10.01 -7.88 6.14
C LEU A 289 -9.36 -8.38 7.41
N GLY A 290 -8.03 -8.45 7.42
CA GLY A 290 -7.28 -8.78 8.62
C GLY A 290 -5.80 -8.52 8.47
N VAL A 291 -5.10 -8.47 9.60
CA VAL A 291 -3.64 -8.39 9.68
C VAL A 291 -3.16 -9.47 10.64
N ALA A 292 -2.21 -10.26 10.19
CA ALA A 292 -1.68 -11.36 10.98
C ALA A 292 -0.26 -11.75 10.59
N PRO A 293 0.47 -12.39 11.51
CA PRO A 293 1.62 -13.21 11.14
C PRO A 293 1.11 -14.46 10.39
N VAL A 294 1.53 -14.60 9.13
CA VAL A 294 1.08 -15.64 8.20
C VAL A 294 2.21 -16.63 7.93
N VAL A 295 1.90 -17.92 8.08
CA VAL A 295 2.82 -19.02 7.76
C VAL A 295 2.75 -19.31 6.26
N LEU A 296 3.91 -19.32 5.62
CA LEU A 296 4.06 -19.46 4.18
C LEU A 296 5.06 -20.57 3.83
N PRO A 297 4.85 -21.32 2.72
CA PRO A 297 5.88 -22.15 2.12
C PRO A 297 7.10 -21.32 1.74
N LEU A 298 8.32 -21.85 1.92
CA LEU A 298 9.56 -21.13 1.61
C LEU A 298 9.68 -20.74 0.13
N GLU A 299 9.06 -21.48 -0.78
CA GLU A 299 9.08 -21.19 -2.21
C GLU A 299 8.10 -20.09 -2.65
N SER A 300 7.21 -19.62 -1.77
CA SER A 300 6.28 -18.53 -2.11
C SER A 300 7.01 -17.21 -2.32
N LEU A 301 6.45 -16.34 -3.17
CA LEU A 301 7.03 -15.04 -3.48
C LEU A 301 7.22 -14.18 -2.22
N GLU A 302 6.21 -14.14 -1.37
CA GLU A 302 6.20 -13.35 -0.14
C GLU A 302 7.24 -13.86 0.88
N ALA A 303 7.49 -15.17 0.91
CA ALA A 303 8.55 -15.76 1.73
C ALA A 303 9.96 -15.28 1.32
N GLN A 304 10.15 -14.91 0.06
CA GLN A 304 11.43 -14.43 -0.47
C GLN A 304 11.66 -12.93 -0.30
N VAL A 305 10.69 -12.19 0.23
CA VAL A 305 10.85 -10.75 0.52
C VAL A 305 11.82 -10.55 1.68
N ARG A 306 12.90 -9.82 1.43
CA ARG A 306 14.03 -9.66 2.36
C ARG A 306 14.12 -8.27 2.95
N SER A 307 14.77 -8.17 4.12
CA SER A 307 15.06 -6.90 4.77
C SER A 307 13.78 -6.06 4.97
N ASN A 308 13.86 -4.76 4.72
CA ASN A 308 12.75 -3.81 4.85
C ASN A 308 11.93 -3.62 3.56
N PHE A 309 12.04 -4.54 2.60
CA PHE A 309 11.24 -4.50 1.38
C PHE A 309 9.80 -4.94 1.65
N ASN A 310 8.91 -4.43 0.81
CA ASN A 310 7.50 -4.77 0.81
C ASN A 310 7.15 -5.56 -0.47
N CYS A 311 6.10 -6.34 -0.38
CA CYS A 311 5.48 -7.03 -1.51
C CYS A 311 3.98 -7.10 -1.27
N VAL A 312 3.19 -6.62 -2.21
CA VAL A 312 1.74 -6.70 -2.13
C VAL A 312 1.20 -7.32 -3.40
N THR A 313 0.26 -8.23 -3.24
CA THR A 313 -0.34 -9.01 -4.33
C THR A 313 -1.84 -8.76 -4.34
N LEU A 314 -2.40 -8.56 -5.52
CA LEU A 314 -3.84 -8.63 -5.79
C LEU A 314 -4.15 -9.82 -6.69
N GLU A 315 -5.37 -10.32 -6.59
CA GLU A 315 -5.92 -11.33 -7.47
C GLU A 315 -7.30 -10.87 -7.95
N GLY A 316 -7.44 -10.75 -9.24
CA GLY A 316 -8.67 -10.34 -9.90
C GLY A 316 -9.23 -11.47 -10.76
N ASP A 317 -10.54 -11.38 -11.02
CA ASP A 317 -11.31 -12.35 -11.82
C ASP A 317 -10.77 -12.43 -13.28
N LEU A 318 -10.36 -11.28 -13.85
CA LEU A 318 -9.87 -11.18 -15.22
C LEU A 318 -8.35 -11.16 -15.31
N VAL A 319 -7.69 -10.35 -14.47
CA VAL A 319 -6.25 -10.12 -14.57
C VAL A 319 -5.44 -11.24 -13.93
N GLY A 320 -6.08 -12.04 -13.05
CA GLY A 320 -5.40 -13.03 -12.24
C GLY A 320 -4.51 -12.39 -11.19
N ARG A 321 -3.37 -13.02 -10.92
CA ARG A 321 -2.44 -12.61 -9.85
C ARG A 321 -1.43 -11.58 -10.35
N LEU A 322 -1.38 -10.42 -9.67
CA LEU A 322 -0.37 -9.39 -9.86
C LEU A 322 0.33 -9.09 -8.53
N SER A 323 1.66 -9.07 -8.55
CA SER A 323 2.46 -8.77 -7.36
C SER A 323 3.37 -7.57 -7.62
N PHE A 324 3.45 -6.68 -6.64
CA PHE A 324 4.23 -5.45 -6.66
C PHE A 324 5.27 -5.49 -5.55
N TYR A 325 6.54 -5.35 -5.90
CA TYR A 325 7.67 -5.47 -4.98
C TYR A 325 8.54 -4.22 -5.04
N GLY A 326 8.98 -3.72 -3.89
CA GLY A 326 9.86 -2.56 -3.83
C GLY A 326 10.10 -2.05 -2.41
N GLN A 327 10.65 -0.83 -2.32
CA GLN A 327 10.84 -0.16 -1.04
C GLN A 327 9.50 0.42 -0.55
N GLY A 328 9.00 -0.13 0.55
CA GLY A 328 7.70 0.24 1.14
C GLY A 328 7.72 1.52 1.97
N ALA A 329 8.89 2.13 2.19
CA ALA A 329 9.08 3.37 2.94
C ALA A 329 10.42 4.02 2.57
N GLY A 330 10.63 5.26 3.06
CA GLY A 330 11.86 6.03 2.85
C GLY A 330 11.58 7.40 2.26
N GLY A 331 12.47 8.36 2.49
CA GLY A 331 12.30 9.73 2.04
C GLY A 331 12.07 9.83 0.53
N ARG A 332 13.03 9.33 -0.26
CA ARG A 332 12.98 9.40 -1.73
C ARG A 332 11.85 8.57 -2.37
N PRO A 333 11.64 7.28 -2.00
CA PRO A 333 10.54 6.51 -2.57
C PRO A 333 9.16 7.11 -2.29
N THR A 334 8.93 7.60 -1.07
CA THR A 334 7.66 8.24 -0.70
C THR A 334 7.49 9.61 -1.37
N ALA A 335 8.58 10.38 -1.52
CA ALA A 335 8.56 11.63 -2.26
C ALA A 335 8.24 11.42 -3.74
N ASP A 336 8.78 10.36 -4.36
CA ASP A 336 8.45 10.00 -5.74
C ASP A 336 6.96 9.75 -5.92
N ALA A 337 6.34 8.96 -5.04
CA ALA A 337 4.89 8.70 -5.08
C ALA A 337 4.06 10.00 -4.95
N VAL A 338 4.48 10.94 -4.08
CA VAL A 338 3.83 12.27 -3.98
C VAL A 338 3.99 13.06 -5.27
N LEU A 339 5.17 13.06 -5.88
CA LEU A 339 5.44 13.77 -7.13
C LEU A 339 4.67 13.17 -8.32
N GLN A 340 4.47 11.85 -8.35
CA GLN A 340 3.61 11.19 -9.35
C GLN A 340 2.15 11.62 -9.20
N ASP A 341 1.62 11.69 -7.97
CA ASP A 341 0.28 12.19 -7.69
C ASP A 341 0.13 13.67 -8.14
N LEU A 342 1.10 14.53 -7.81
CA LEU A 342 1.12 15.94 -8.25
C LEU A 342 1.19 16.06 -9.77
N THR A 343 2.00 15.23 -10.42
CA THR A 343 2.10 15.18 -11.89
C THR A 343 0.77 14.76 -12.52
N SER A 344 0.06 13.81 -11.90
CA SER A 344 -1.27 13.38 -12.36
C SER A 344 -2.29 14.53 -12.27
N ILE A 345 -2.24 15.35 -11.22
CA ILE A 345 -3.07 16.56 -11.09
C ILE A 345 -2.70 17.58 -12.18
N ARG A 346 -1.42 17.91 -12.33
CA ARG A 346 -0.92 18.87 -13.32
C ARG A 346 -1.32 18.50 -14.74
N THR A 347 -1.17 17.23 -15.10
CA THR A 347 -1.50 16.72 -16.44
C THR A 347 -2.97 16.37 -16.62
N ARG A 348 -3.82 16.64 -15.63
CA ARG A 348 -5.27 16.32 -15.62
C ARG A 348 -5.56 14.85 -15.91
N ARG A 349 -4.67 13.94 -15.48
CA ARG A 349 -4.80 12.48 -15.62
C ARG A 349 -5.27 11.83 -14.31
N VAL A 350 -6.08 12.54 -13.54
CA VAL A 350 -6.65 12.01 -12.30
C VAL A 350 -7.88 11.17 -12.63
N GLU A 351 -7.78 9.90 -12.28
CA GLU A 351 -8.91 8.99 -12.40
C GLU A 351 -9.75 9.02 -11.11
N PRO A 352 -11.06 9.13 -11.24
CA PRO A 352 -11.94 9.07 -10.08
C PRO A 352 -11.86 7.69 -9.43
N LEU A 353 -11.99 7.65 -8.10
CA LEU A 353 -12.17 6.40 -7.38
C LEU A 353 -13.51 5.77 -7.76
N PRO A 354 -13.55 4.44 -7.93
CA PRO A 354 -14.81 3.73 -8.08
C PRO A 354 -15.73 4.03 -6.89
N VAL A 355 -17.01 4.22 -7.14
CA VAL A 355 -18.01 4.40 -6.09
C VAL A 355 -19.00 3.25 -6.17
N ALA A 356 -19.07 2.46 -5.10
CA ALA A 356 -19.97 1.33 -4.97
C ALA A 356 -20.62 1.30 -3.58
N ALA A 357 -21.61 0.42 -3.40
CA ALA A 357 -22.13 0.15 -2.06
C ALA A 357 -21.08 -0.62 -1.23
N PRO A 358 -20.93 -0.31 0.08
CA PRO A 358 -20.04 -1.06 0.94
C PRO A 358 -20.39 -2.56 0.94
N PRO A 359 -19.38 -3.45 0.94
CA PRO A 359 -19.62 -4.87 1.10
C PRO A 359 -20.11 -5.17 2.52
N VAL A 360 -20.79 -6.30 2.69
CA VAL A 360 -21.12 -6.85 4.01
C VAL A 360 -19.88 -7.56 4.56
N TYR A 361 -19.46 -7.20 5.78
CA TYR A 361 -18.36 -7.89 6.44
C TYR A 361 -18.69 -9.36 6.72
N ASP A 362 -17.79 -10.27 6.37
CA ASP A 362 -17.93 -11.70 6.60
C ASP A 362 -16.59 -12.33 7.02
N ALA A 363 -16.37 -12.42 8.33
CA ALA A 363 -15.18 -13.02 8.91
C ALA A 363 -14.92 -14.45 8.40
N GLY A 364 -15.96 -15.16 7.97
CA GLY A 364 -15.87 -16.52 7.45
C GLY A 364 -15.05 -16.63 6.15
N LEU A 365 -14.82 -15.53 5.44
CA LEU A 365 -14.00 -15.51 4.23
C LEU A 365 -12.49 -15.66 4.51
N LEU A 366 -12.03 -15.25 5.70
CA LEU A 366 -10.65 -15.47 6.15
C LEU A 366 -10.60 -16.66 7.09
N ARG A 367 -10.72 -17.87 6.55
CA ARG A 367 -10.68 -19.15 7.24
C ARG A 367 -9.43 -19.93 6.89
N GLY A 368 -8.85 -20.62 7.88
CA GLY A 368 -7.61 -21.37 7.72
C GLY A 368 -7.22 -22.07 9.03
N ALA A 369 -5.97 -22.45 9.15
CA ALA A 369 -5.43 -23.02 10.36
C ALA A 369 -4.68 -21.99 11.20
N GLY A 370 -4.88 -22.01 12.51
CA GLY A 370 -4.02 -21.31 13.48
C GLY A 370 -2.88 -22.21 13.94
N LEU A 371 -1.66 -21.67 14.06
CA LEU A 371 -0.55 -22.35 14.69
C LEU A 371 -0.16 -21.61 15.96
N THR A 372 0.06 -22.36 17.01
CA THR A 372 0.52 -21.87 18.32
C THR A 372 1.72 -22.69 18.79
N ALA A 373 2.37 -22.27 19.84
CA ALA A 373 3.41 -23.07 20.48
C ALA A 373 2.91 -24.44 20.98
N ARG A 374 1.60 -24.61 21.15
CA ARG A 374 0.96 -25.85 21.64
C ARG A 374 0.43 -26.76 20.53
N GLY A 375 0.42 -26.31 19.29
CA GLY A 375 -0.04 -27.10 18.16
C GLY A 375 -0.94 -26.35 17.18
N ILE A 376 -1.61 -27.10 16.33
CA ILE A 376 -2.46 -26.62 15.25
C ILE A 376 -3.91 -26.50 15.75
N LEU A 377 -4.53 -25.36 15.44
CA LEU A 377 -5.96 -25.12 15.61
C LEU A 377 -6.60 -25.14 14.20
N PRO A 378 -7.14 -26.29 13.76
CA PRO A 378 -7.66 -26.40 12.41
C PRO A 378 -8.98 -25.63 12.24
N ASP A 379 -9.25 -25.18 11.02
CA ASP A 379 -10.53 -24.60 10.59
C ASP A 379 -11.03 -23.48 11.50
N ARG A 380 -10.24 -22.41 11.60
CA ARG A 380 -10.59 -21.21 12.36
C ARG A 380 -10.68 -19.98 11.44
N THR A 381 -11.57 -19.06 11.77
CA THR A 381 -11.50 -17.73 11.21
C THR A 381 -10.37 -16.95 11.86
N LEU A 382 -9.82 -15.96 11.12
CA LEU A 382 -8.80 -15.09 11.69
C LEU A 382 -9.34 -14.33 12.93
N GLU A 383 -10.63 -14.00 12.94
CA GLU A 383 -11.31 -13.37 14.08
C GLU A 383 -11.35 -14.29 15.32
N GLU A 384 -11.64 -15.58 15.14
CA GLU A 384 -11.60 -16.58 16.24
C GLU A 384 -10.18 -16.70 16.81
N LEU A 385 -9.15 -16.71 15.95
CA LEU A 385 -7.75 -16.74 16.41
C LEU A 385 -7.36 -15.46 17.15
N ALA A 386 -7.76 -14.30 16.68
CA ALA A 386 -7.48 -13.04 17.35
C ALA A 386 -8.18 -12.95 18.72
N ARG A 387 -9.40 -13.46 18.83
CA ARG A 387 -10.10 -13.57 20.12
C ARG A 387 -9.36 -14.51 21.07
N ALA A 388 -9.00 -15.71 20.62
CA ALA A 388 -8.25 -16.67 21.42
C ALA A 388 -6.89 -16.12 21.85
N ALA A 389 -6.17 -15.40 20.99
CA ALA A 389 -4.91 -14.74 21.34
C ALA A 389 -5.07 -13.70 22.47
N ARG A 390 -6.18 -12.94 22.46
CA ARG A 390 -6.48 -11.98 23.53
C ARG A 390 -6.82 -12.69 24.85
N GLU A 391 -7.62 -13.75 24.79
CA GLU A 391 -8.07 -14.50 25.99
C GLU A 391 -6.93 -15.28 26.66
N THR A 392 -6.07 -15.91 25.88
CA THR A 392 -4.99 -16.76 26.39
C THR A 392 -3.67 -16.01 26.58
N GLY A 393 -3.50 -14.88 25.95
CA GLY A 393 -2.22 -14.16 25.86
C GLY A 393 -1.16 -14.87 25.01
N GLU A 394 -1.52 -15.94 24.29
CA GLU A 394 -0.58 -16.71 23.47
C GLU A 394 -0.35 -16.05 22.09
N PHE A 395 0.81 -16.31 21.52
CA PHE A 395 1.11 -16.00 20.14
C PHE A 395 0.33 -16.94 19.20
N MET A 396 -0.34 -16.38 18.22
CA MET A 396 -1.08 -17.13 17.21
C MET A 396 -0.72 -16.63 15.81
N THR A 397 -0.61 -17.56 14.90
CA THR A 397 -0.38 -17.30 13.47
C THR A 397 -1.56 -17.78 12.66
N PHE A 398 -1.59 -17.40 11.40
CA PHE A 398 -2.61 -17.80 10.45
C PHE A 398 -1.96 -18.49 9.24
N GLN A 399 -2.54 -19.59 8.81
CA GLN A 399 -2.18 -20.25 7.56
C GLN A 399 -3.44 -20.35 6.72
N LEU A 400 -3.46 -19.67 5.57
CA LEU A 400 -4.55 -19.80 4.60
C LEU A 400 -4.60 -21.25 4.12
N GLU A 401 -5.79 -21.79 4.03
CA GLU A 401 -6.00 -23.03 3.27
C GLU A 401 -5.87 -22.73 1.77
N PRO A 402 -5.23 -23.61 1.01
CA PRO A 402 -4.99 -23.42 -0.42
C PRO A 402 -6.27 -23.31 -1.23
#